data_279fad564ce43210100931fc0aad73ad
#
_entry.id   279fad564ce43210100931fc0aad73ad
#
_cell.length_a   1.000
_cell.length_b   1.000
_cell.length_c   1.000
_cell.angle_alpha   90.00
_cell.angle_beta   90.00
_cell.angle_gamma   90.00
#
_symmetry.space_group_name_H-M   'P 1'
#
loop_
_entity.id
_entity.type
_entity.pdbx_description
1 polymer ?
#
loop_
_entity_poly.entity_id
_entity_poly.type
_entity_poly.pdbx_seq_one_letter_code
_entity_poly.pdbx_strand_id
1 'polypeptide(L)'
;MIDPHNDCADDKPLAVIKVGGDILLDDRQCIGITKNILRLIENHWRVVVLHGGGPQVSEMQARVGIQPRKVAGRRITSEADLVLVKQVLCGQVNVDLVSVLQAQGVNAFGCHGASGKLIVAARRPPIRVSGGGRELIDFGEVGDVTAINTTLLGRLLAADQIPVIASLGINHSGEVFNINADTTAAQIARQMSARLLIFVTSIGGIFKDIKDPASRFTHLDAVTARQHIDNGIIVGGMIPKVEEALSLLESGVDTIAIADSRDGQAFSNIAAGKRHHGTLITAH
;
A
#
# COMPACT_ATOMS: atom_id res chain seq x y z
N MET A 1 36.37 15.77 7.07
CA MET A 1 35.46 16.79 6.51
C MET A 1 34.69 16.10 5.39
N ILE A 2 33.45 15.67 5.63
CA ILE A 2 32.58 15.05 4.63
C ILE A 2 31.86 16.23 3.98
N ASP A 3 32.01 16.33 2.66
CA ASP A 3 31.37 17.38 1.83
C ASP A 3 29.83 17.19 1.89
N PRO A 4 29.05 18.18 2.39
CA PRO A 4 27.60 18.03 2.52
C PRO A 4 26.81 18.24 1.23
N HIS A 5 27.47 18.41 0.07
CA HIS A 5 26.84 18.78 -1.20
C HIS A 5 27.03 17.78 -2.35
N ASN A 6 27.43 16.54 -2.06
CA ASN A 6 27.40 15.49 -3.09
C ASN A 6 26.07 14.71 -3.03
N ASP A 7 24.94 15.43 -3.09
CA ASP A 7 23.64 14.89 -3.47
C ASP A 7 23.64 14.69 -5.01
N CYS A 8 24.37 13.70 -5.48
CA CYS A 8 23.98 13.01 -6.70
C CYS A 8 22.64 12.33 -6.34
N ALA A 9 21.51 12.99 -6.62
CA ALA A 9 20.22 12.38 -6.64
C ALA A 9 20.36 11.11 -7.48
N ASP A 10 20.30 9.95 -6.82
CA ASP A 10 20.39 8.65 -7.46
C ASP A 10 19.22 8.60 -8.46
N ASP A 11 19.52 8.68 -9.75
CA ASP A 11 18.56 8.85 -10.86
C ASP A 11 17.69 7.59 -11.08
N LYS A 12 17.82 6.62 -10.16
CA LYS A 12 17.05 5.38 -10.18
C LYS A 12 15.58 5.64 -9.86
N PRO A 13 14.66 5.17 -10.70
CA PRO A 13 13.24 5.34 -10.47
C PRO A 13 12.79 4.62 -9.19
N LEU A 14 11.77 5.18 -8.52
CA LEU A 14 11.20 4.62 -7.31
C LEU A 14 9.87 3.94 -7.60
N ALA A 15 9.70 2.72 -7.08
CA ALA A 15 8.43 2.02 -6.99
C ALA A 15 7.97 1.95 -5.52
N VAL A 16 6.72 2.31 -5.27
CA VAL A 16 6.06 2.06 -3.99
C VAL A 16 5.12 0.86 -4.16
N ILE A 17 5.26 -0.13 -3.31
CA ILE A 17 4.47 -1.38 -3.38
C ILE A 17 3.61 -1.46 -2.13
N LYS A 18 2.29 -1.45 -2.30
CA LYS A 18 1.35 -1.69 -1.22
C LYS A 18 0.90 -3.14 -1.23
N VAL A 19 1.06 -3.82 -0.10
CA VAL A 19 0.67 -5.22 0.07
C VAL A 19 -0.52 -5.33 1.03
N GLY A 20 -1.60 -5.96 0.57
CA GLY A 20 -2.77 -6.26 1.39
C GLY A 20 -2.48 -7.33 2.44
N GLY A 21 -3.17 -7.29 3.58
CA GLY A 21 -3.02 -8.33 4.60
C GLY A 21 -3.50 -9.72 4.14
N ASP A 22 -4.46 -9.79 3.22
CA ASP A 22 -4.95 -11.02 2.59
C ASP A 22 -3.85 -11.72 1.77
N ILE A 23 -3.02 -10.94 1.08
CA ILE A 23 -1.87 -11.41 0.30
C ILE A 23 -0.84 -12.08 1.21
N LEU A 24 -0.63 -11.53 2.39
CA LEU A 24 0.36 -12.02 3.36
C LEU A 24 -0.06 -13.30 4.10
N LEU A 25 -1.26 -13.81 3.83
CA LEU A 25 -1.72 -15.13 4.30
C LEU A 25 -1.41 -16.27 3.32
N ASP A 26 -0.90 -15.95 2.13
CA ASP A 26 -0.60 -16.91 1.07
C ASP A 26 0.92 -16.92 0.79
N ASP A 27 1.59 -18.02 1.15
CA ASP A 27 3.04 -18.19 0.95
C ASP A 27 3.47 -18.04 -0.51
N ARG A 28 2.63 -18.44 -1.48
CA ARG A 28 2.92 -18.30 -2.91
C ARG A 28 2.94 -16.82 -3.31
N GLN A 29 2.01 -16.05 -2.74
CA GLN A 29 1.97 -14.60 -2.95
C GLN A 29 3.21 -13.94 -2.33
N CYS A 30 3.59 -14.31 -1.11
CA CYS A 30 4.78 -13.77 -0.44
C CYS A 30 6.07 -14.07 -1.23
N ILE A 31 6.24 -15.31 -1.70
CA ILE A 31 7.37 -15.69 -2.59
C ILE A 31 7.32 -14.89 -3.90
N GLY A 32 6.13 -14.71 -4.47
CA GLY A 32 5.92 -13.93 -5.68
C GLY A 32 6.30 -12.46 -5.51
N ILE A 33 5.91 -11.82 -4.39
CA ILE A 33 6.30 -10.45 -4.04
C ILE A 33 7.82 -10.34 -4.03
N THR A 34 8.50 -11.26 -3.35
CA THR A 34 9.96 -11.26 -3.24
C THR A 34 10.64 -11.33 -4.60
N LYS A 35 10.19 -12.25 -5.48
CA LYS A 35 10.71 -12.37 -6.85
C LYS A 35 10.51 -11.07 -7.66
N ASN A 36 9.34 -10.46 -7.53
CA ASN A 36 9.03 -9.21 -8.20
C ASN A 36 9.91 -8.05 -7.69
N ILE A 37 10.14 -7.95 -6.38
CA ILE A 37 11.02 -6.94 -5.79
C ILE A 37 12.46 -7.13 -6.28
N LEU A 38 13.00 -8.36 -6.26
CA LEU A 38 14.34 -8.66 -6.78
C LEU A 38 14.48 -8.23 -8.24
N ARG A 39 13.49 -8.51 -9.08
CA ARG A 39 13.48 -8.10 -10.48
C ARG A 39 13.47 -6.58 -10.66
N LEU A 40 12.77 -5.85 -9.81
CA LEU A 40 12.82 -4.38 -9.83
C LEU A 40 14.22 -3.89 -9.44
N ILE A 41 14.84 -4.45 -8.40
CA ILE A 41 16.20 -4.10 -7.96
C ILE A 41 17.22 -4.41 -9.08
N GLU A 42 17.15 -5.60 -9.70
CA GLU A 42 17.99 -5.99 -10.85
C GLU A 42 17.85 -5.01 -12.03
N ASN A 43 16.67 -4.41 -12.21
CA ASN A 43 16.42 -3.38 -13.21
C ASN A 43 16.67 -1.94 -12.68
N HIS A 44 17.49 -1.79 -11.64
CA HIS A 44 17.91 -0.52 -11.05
C HIS A 44 16.77 0.34 -10.49
N TRP A 45 15.68 -0.26 -10.01
CA TRP A 45 14.63 0.45 -9.29
C TRP A 45 14.94 0.49 -7.79
N ARG A 46 14.63 1.62 -7.16
CA ARG A 46 14.47 1.71 -5.71
C ARG A 46 13.07 1.25 -5.33
N VAL A 47 12.93 0.63 -4.16
CA VAL A 47 11.65 0.06 -3.75
C VAL A 47 11.34 0.44 -2.30
N VAL A 48 10.10 0.85 -2.06
CA VAL A 48 9.50 0.99 -0.73
C VAL A 48 8.29 0.07 -0.66
N VAL A 49 8.18 -0.72 0.39
CA VAL A 49 7.04 -1.60 0.64
C VAL A 49 6.22 -1.07 1.80
N LEU A 50 4.92 -0.93 1.63
CA LEU A 50 3.97 -0.64 2.69
C LEU A 50 2.98 -1.79 2.82
N HIS A 51 2.76 -2.29 4.03
CA HIS A 51 1.79 -3.36 4.22
C HIS A 51 0.67 -2.99 5.20
N GLY A 52 -0.48 -3.59 4.97
CA GLY A 52 -1.57 -3.67 5.94
C GLY A 52 -1.50 -4.96 6.76
N GLY A 53 -2.62 -5.40 7.30
CA GLY A 53 -2.74 -6.63 8.10
C GLY A 53 -4.12 -6.75 8.72
N GLY A 54 -5.13 -6.22 8.02
CA GLY A 54 -6.51 -6.22 8.52
C GLY A 54 -7.07 -7.60 8.87
N PRO A 55 -6.89 -8.64 8.06
CA PRO A 55 -7.27 -10.01 8.39
C PRO A 55 -6.57 -10.54 9.65
N GLN A 56 -5.24 -10.37 9.75
CA GLN A 56 -4.44 -10.82 10.90
C GLN A 56 -4.87 -10.13 12.19
N VAL A 57 -5.14 -8.81 12.14
CA VAL A 57 -5.67 -8.07 13.29
C VAL A 57 -7.06 -8.61 13.68
N SER A 58 -7.95 -8.91 12.71
CA SER A 58 -9.27 -9.46 13.00
C SER A 58 -9.18 -10.84 13.61
N GLU A 59 -8.27 -11.68 13.16
CA GLU A 59 -7.99 -13.00 13.73
C GLU A 59 -7.50 -12.89 15.18
N MET A 60 -6.54 -11.98 15.44
CA MET A 60 -6.05 -11.75 16.80
C MET A 60 -7.15 -11.22 17.73
N GLN A 61 -7.98 -10.27 17.25
CA GLN A 61 -9.15 -9.80 18.03
C GLN A 61 -10.08 -10.97 18.42
N ALA A 62 -10.39 -11.86 17.46
CA ALA A 62 -11.21 -13.04 17.73
C ALA A 62 -10.58 -13.97 18.78
N ARG A 63 -9.26 -14.21 18.71
CA ARG A 63 -8.52 -15.04 19.69
C ARG A 63 -8.58 -14.50 21.11
N VAL A 64 -8.62 -13.17 21.27
CA VAL A 64 -8.71 -12.52 22.59
C VAL A 64 -10.15 -12.10 22.97
N GLY A 65 -11.16 -12.55 22.21
CA GLY A 65 -12.58 -12.31 22.50
C GLY A 65 -13.07 -10.90 22.16
N ILE A 66 -12.32 -10.12 21.37
CA ILE A 66 -12.74 -8.79 20.92
C ILE A 66 -13.44 -8.93 19.56
N GLN A 67 -14.64 -8.36 19.43
CA GLN A 67 -15.36 -8.34 18.15
C GLN A 67 -14.91 -7.17 17.28
N PRO A 68 -14.41 -7.41 16.05
CA PRO A 68 -14.01 -6.34 15.13
C PRO A 68 -15.22 -5.48 14.74
N ARG A 69 -15.12 -4.16 14.92
CA ARG A 69 -16.13 -3.21 14.45
C ARG A 69 -15.67 -2.54 13.17
N LYS A 70 -16.50 -2.60 12.13
CA LYS A 70 -16.21 -1.98 10.83
C LYS A 70 -17.43 -1.24 10.32
N VAL A 71 -17.21 -0.08 9.68
CA VAL A 71 -18.23 0.68 8.97
C VAL A 71 -17.71 0.96 7.56
N ALA A 72 -18.49 0.59 6.55
CA ALA A 72 -18.10 0.69 5.13
C ALA A 72 -16.68 0.13 4.86
N GLY A 73 -16.36 -1.05 5.43
CA GLY A 73 -15.07 -1.72 5.28
C GLY A 73 -13.92 -1.15 6.13
N ARG A 74 -14.11 0.02 6.76
CA ARG A 74 -13.09 0.69 7.59
C ARG A 74 -13.24 0.28 9.06
N ARG A 75 -12.14 -0.05 9.71
CA ARG A 75 -12.12 -0.47 11.12
C ARG A 75 -12.31 0.73 12.04
N ILE A 76 -13.22 0.61 13.00
CA ILE A 76 -13.22 1.44 14.20
C ILE A 76 -12.18 0.86 15.15
N THR A 77 -11.27 1.68 15.64
CA THR A 77 -10.11 1.27 16.44
C THR A 77 -10.21 1.89 17.83
N SER A 78 -10.59 1.14 18.83
CA SER A 78 -10.51 1.58 20.24
C SER A 78 -9.05 1.56 20.72
N GLU A 79 -8.76 2.08 21.91
CA GLU A 79 -7.43 1.98 22.54
C GLU A 79 -6.97 0.52 22.68
N ALA A 80 -7.88 -0.40 23.09
CA ALA A 80 -7.59 -1.83 23.18
C ALA A 80 -7.31 -2.45 21.80
N ASP A 81 -8.08 -2.06 20.76
CA ASP A 81 -7.82 -2.47 19.39
C ASP A 81 -6.45 -1.97 18.89
N LEU A 82 -6.08 -0.73 19.23
CA LEU A 82 -4.79 -0.17 18.82
C LEU A 82 -3.60 -0.94 19.40
N VAL A 83 -3.71 -1.47 20.61
CA VAL A 83 -2.69 -2.35 21.21
C VAL A 83 -2.48 -3.58 20.31
N LEU A 84 -3.58 -4.25 19.92
CA LEU A 84 -3.52 -5.42 19.04
C LEU A 84 -3.00 -5.05 17.64
N VAL A 85 -3.45 -3.92 17.10
CA VAL A 85 -2.96 -3.42 15.79
C VAL A 85 -1.45 -3.25 15.82
N LYS A 86 -0.88 -2.62 16.86
CA LYS A 86 0.57 -2.47 17.01
C LYS A 86 1.28 -3.82 17.09
N GLN A 87 0.80 -4.74 17.94
CA GLN A 87 1.40 -6.07 18.11
C GLN A 87 1.39 -6.87 16.80
N VAL A 88 0.24 -6.90 16.11
CA VAL A 88 0.07 -7.70 14.90
C VAL A 88 0.82 -7.08 13.72
N LEU A 89 0.65 -5.77 13.47
CA LEU A 89 1.26 -5.17 12.29
C LEU A 89 2.79 -5.10 12.41
N CYS A 90 3.32 -4.68 13.57
CA CYS A 90 4.76 -4.48 13.73
C CYS A 90 5.49 -5.75 14.19
N GLY A 91 4.86 -6.56 15.07
CA GLY A 91 5.49 -7.73 15.64
C GLY A 91 5.35 -8.97 14.75
N GLN A 92 4.14 -9.26 14.26
CA GLN A 92 3.91 -10.46 13.44
C GLN A 92 4.09 -10.16 11.94
N VAL A 93 3.19 -9.38 11.36
CA VAL A 93 3.11 -9.21 9.90
C VAL A 93 4.38 -8.62 9.31
N ASN A 94 4.94 -7.58 9.95
CA ASN A 94 6.16 -6.93 9.45
C ASN A 94 7.36 -7.87 9.55
N VAL A 95 7.53 -8.53 10.70
CA VAL A 95 8.65 -9.46 10.94
C VAL A 95 8.60 -10.64 9.98
N ASP A 96 7.41 -11.24 9.77
CA ASP A 96 7.22 -12.37 8.86
C ASP A 96 7.55 -11.97 7.41
N LEU A 97 7.04 -10.82 6.94
CA LEU A 97 7.33 -10.31 5.60
C LEU A 97 8.82 -10.02 5.41
N VAL A 98 9.46 -9.34 6.37
CA VAL A 98 10.90 -9.05 6.34
C VAL A 98 11.71 -10.35 6.30
N SER A 99 11.32 -11.35 7.10
CA SER A 99 11.99 -12.66 7.12
C SER A 99 11.97 -13.34 5.76
N VAL A 100 10.80 -13.35 5.08
CA VAL A 100 10.67 -13.95 3.74
C VAL A 100 11.52 -13.18 2.71
N LEU A 101 11.52 -11.85 2.76
CA LEU A 101 12.32 -11.00 1.87
C LEU A 101 13.82 -11.22 2.08
N GLN A 102 14.29 -11.22 3.32
CA GLN A 102 15.69 -11.45 3.68
C GLN A 102 16.17 -12.87 3.28
N ALA A 103 15.34 -13.89 3.47
CA ALA A 103 15.66 -15.25 3.10
C ALA A 103 15.93 -15.44 1.58
N GLN A 104 15.45 -14.52 0.76
CA GLN A 104 15.65 -14.51 -0.69
C GLN A 104 16.69 -13.46 -1.15
N GLY A 105 17.40 -12.80 -0.23
CA GLY A 105 18.48 -11.86 -0.53
C GLY A 105 18.03 -10.41 -0.74
N VAL A 106 16.77 -10.06 -0.44
CA VAL A 106 16.33 -8.66 -0.41
C VAL A 106 16.83 -8.00 0.88
N ASN A 107 17.56 -6.90 0.80
CA ASN A 107 18.04 -6.13 1.97
C ASN A 107 16.87 -5.35 2.62
N ALA A 108 15.90 -6.10 3.17
CA ALA A 108 14.66 -5.56 3.73
C ALA A 108 14.90 -4.97 5.12
N PHE A 109 14.43 -3.74 5.35
CA PHE A 109 14.46 -3.04 6.64
C PHE A 109 13.05 -2.87 7.17
N GLY A 110 12.68 -3.68 8.17
CA GLY A 110 11.37 -3.61 8.83
C GLY A 110 11.25 -2.40 9.73
N CYS A 111 10.18 -1.62 9.54
CA CYS A 111 9.89 -0.44 10.35
C CYS A 111 8.37 -0.15 10.36
N HIS A 112 7.98 0.90 11.05
CA HIS A 112 6.61 1.38 11.09
C HIS A 112 6.59 2.91 11.07
N GLY A 113 5.44 3.52 10.80
CA GLY A 113 5.35 4.98 10.64
C GLY A 113 5.80 5.79 11.85
N ALA A 114 5.75 5.22 13.07
CA ALA A 114 6.28 5.91 14.26
C ALA A 114 7.82 5.87 14.35
N SER A 115 8.52 4.98 13.62
CA SER A 115 9.98 4.93 13.57
C SER A 115 10.53 6.22 12.97
N GLY A 116 11.26 7.01 13.76
CA GLY A 116 11.80 8.31 13.32
C GLY A 116 10.75 9.28 12.78
N LYS A 117 9.48 9.17 13.22
CA LYS A 117 8.35 9.93 12.70
C LYS A 117 8.25 9.80 11.17
N LEU A 118 8.43 8.58 10.65
CA LEU A 118 8.43 8.31 9.22
C LEU A 118 7.09 8.67 8.59
N ILE A 119 5.97 8.44 9.31
CA ILE A 119 4.62 8.84 8.89
C ILE A 119 4.00 9.67 10.00
N VAL A 120 3.89 10.98 9.78
CA VAL A 120 3.19 11.88 10.68
C VAL A 120 1.69 11.82 10.35
N ALA A 121 0.88 11.64 11.39
CA ALA A 121 -0.58 11.56 11.26
C ALA A 121 -1.29 12.39 12.33
N ALA A 122 -2.47 12.87 12.02
CA ALA A 122 -3.38 13.48 12.98
C ALA A 122 -4.58 12.55 13.21
N ARG A 123 -5.15 12.56 14.43
CA ARG A 123 -6.38 11.81 14.70
C ARG A 123 -7.47 12.22 13.73
N ARG A 124 -8.13 11.23 13.13
CA ARG A 124 -9.24 11.47 12.20
C ARG A 124 -10.42 12.08 12.97
N PRO A 125 -10.97 13.23 12.55
CA PRO A 125 -12.20 13.73 13.10
C PRO A 125 -13.37 12.81 12.74
N PRO A 126 -14.50 12.85 13.45
CA PRO A 126 -15.70 12.14 13.03
C PRO A 126 -16.13 12.56 11.62
N ILE A 127 -16.36 11.61 10.73
CA ILE A 127 -16.69 11.83 9.32
C ILE A 127 -17.95 11.06 8.91
N ARG A 128 -18.62 11.56 7.86
CA ARG A 128 -19.62 10.78 7.13
C ARG A 128 -18.93 9.84 6.15
N VAL A 129 -19.41 8.61 6.05
CA VAL A 129 -18.91 7.62 5.09
C VAL A 129 -20.03 7.13 4.19
N SER A 130 -19.75 6.99 2.91
CA SER A 130 -20.68 6.35 1.96
C SER A 130 -21.00 4.93 2.45
N GLY A 131 -22.30 4.61 2.53
CA GLY A 131 -22.75 3.32 3.08
C GLY A 131 -22.80 3.26 4.61
N GLY A 132 -22.40 4.31 5.35
CA GLY A 132 -22.44 4.39 6.82
C GLY A 132 -23.65 5.12 7.40
N GLY A 133 -24.63 5.52 6.57
CA GLY A 133 -25.79 6.30 7.00
C GLY A 133 -25.52 7.82 7.01
N ARG A 134 -26.39 8.57 7.72
CA ARG A 134 -26.32 10.06 7.80
C ARG A 134 -25.49 10.56 8.98
N GLU A 135 -25.11 9.70 9.90
CA GLU A 135 -24.41 10.06 11.12
C GLU A 135 -22.90 10.25 10.91
N LEU A 136 -22.31 11.09 11.75
CA LEU A 136 -20.86 11.21 11.85
C LEU A 136 -20.32 10.02 12.63
N ILE A 137 -19.32 9.34 12.09
CA ILE A 137 -18.70 8.18 12.70
C ILE A 137 -17.33 8.58 13.24
N ASP A 138 -17.14 8.41 14.56
CA ASP A 138 -15.80 8.44 15.18
C ASP A 138 -15.13 7.09 14.99
N PHE A 139 -14.00 7.07 14.30
CA PHE A 139 -13.21 5.87 14.07
C PHE A 139 -12.24 5.55 15.22
N GLY A 140 -12.22 6.36 16.30
CA GLY A 140 -11.34 6.17 17.47
C GLY A 140 -9.89 6.47 17.13
N GLU A 141 -9.00 5.56 17.47
CA GLU A 141 -7.54 5.69 17.30
C GLU A 141 -7.10 5.48 15.83
N VAL A 142 -7.83 6.08 14.91
CA VAL A 142 -7.52 6.13 13.47
C VAL A 142 -6.97 7.51 13.12
N GLY A 143 -5.91 7.54 12.32
CA GLY A 143 -5.28 8.78 11.87
C GLY A 143 -5.32 8.96 10.36
N ASP A 144 -5.22 10.23 9.96
CA ASP A 144 -4.98 10.65 8.58
C ASP A 144 -3.54 11.15 8.44
N VAL A 145 -2.86 10.74 7.39
CA VAL A 145 -1.47 11.11 7.12
C VAL A 145 -1.38 12.59 6.79
N THR A 146 -0.52 13.31 7.51
CA THR A 146 -0.27 14.75 7.31
C THR A 146 1.09 15.02 6.67
N ALA A 147 2.10 14.18 6.95
CA ALA A 147 3.43 14.29 6.32
C ALA A 147 4.15 12.94 6.29
N ILE A 148 5.06 12.81 5.33
CA ILE A 148 6.02 11.69 5.22
C ILE A 148 7.43 12.24 5.44
N ASN A 149 8.23 11.56 6.25
CA ASN A 149 9.65 11.89 6.43
C ASN A 149 10.45 11.36 5.23
N THR A 150 10.41 12.11 4.13
CA THR A 150 11.10 11.77 2.87
C THR A 150 12.61 11.72 3.04
N THR A 151 13.17 12.54 3.93
CA THR A 151 14.61 12.53 4.27
C THR A 151 15.03 11.19 4.87
N LEU A 152 14.24 10.65 5.81
CA LEU A 152 14.54 9.34 6.41
C LEU A 152 14.43 8.22 5.37
N LEU A 153 13.36 8.23 4.56
CA LEU A 153 13.19 7.25 3.47
C LEU A 153 14.35 7.33 2.46
N GLY A 154 14.73 8.54 2.06
CA GLY A 154 15.86 8.75 1.15
C GLY A 154 17.17 8.18 1.69
N ARG A 155 17.45 8.37 2.99
CA ARG A 155 18.65 7.81 3.65
C ARG A 155 18.65 6.28 3.70
N LEU A 156 17.50 5.65 3.96
CA LEU A 156 17.38 4.19 3.94
C LEU A 156 17.63 3.66 2.52
N LEU A 157 17.02 4.28 1.52
CA LEU A 157 17.22 3.90 0.11
C LEU A 157 18.66 4.14 -0.37
N ALA A 158 19.33 5.21 0.08
CA ALA A 158 20.74 5.48 -0.22
C ALA A 158 21.70 4.48 0.45
N ALA A 159 21.26 3.81 1.52
CA ALA A 159 21.97 2.71 2.16
C ALA A 159 21.61 1.34 1.56
N ASP A 160 21.04 1.30 0.35
CA ASP A 160 20.55 0.10 -0.35
C ASP A 160 19.59 -0.75 0.49
N GLN A 161 18.87 -0.12 1.42
CA GLN A 161 17.84 -0.79 2.19
C GLN A 161 16.48 -0.67 1.53
N ILE A 162 15.67 -1.72 1.62
CA ILE A 162 14.29 -1.73 1.18
C ILE A 162 13.39 -1.54 2.39
N PRO A 163 12.84 -0.31 2.63
CA PRO A 163 11.95 -0.08 3.75
C PRO A 163 10.67 -0.90 3.61
N VAL A 164 10.35 -1.70 4.64
CA VAL A 164 9.12 -2.49 4.77
C VAL A 164 8.34 -1.89 5.93
N ILE A 165 7.30 -1.13 5.62
CA ILE A 165 6.64 -0.21 6.54
C ILE A 165 5.28 -0.77 6.97
N ALA A 166 5.09 -0.97 8.27
CA ALA A 166 3.77 -1.24 8.84
C ALA A 166 2.94 0.05 8.92
N SER A 167 1.65 -0.02 8.55
CA SER A 167 0.74 1.12 8.41
C SER A 167 0.26 1.68 9.75
N LEU A 168 1.19 2.28 10.50
CA LEU A 168 0.94 3.11 11.69
C LEU A 168 1.41 4.54 11.44
N GLY A 169 0.73 5.51 12.03
CA GLY A 169 1.16 6.91 12.04
C GLY A 169 1.39 7.40 13.46
N ILE A 170 2.12 8.51 13.63
CA ILE A 170 2.38 9.14 14.91
C ILE A 170 2.19 10.66 14.80
N ASN A 171 1.66 11.31 15.83
CA ASN A 171 1.63 12.76 15.90
C ASN A 171 2.87 13.34 16.61
N HIS A 172 2.90 14.65 16.73
CA HIS A 172 4.01 15.34 17.40
C HIS A 172 4.05 15.09 18.92
N SER A 173 2.90 14.75 19.54
CA SER A 173 2.78 14.43 20.97
C SER A 173 3.21 12.98 21.30
N GLY A 174 3.47 12.16 20.28
CA GLY A 174 3.85 10.75 20.46
C GLY A 174 2.67 9.77 20.44
N GLU A 175 1.45 10.24 20.15
CA GLU A 175 0.29 9.37 20.04
C GLU A 175 0.32 8.63 18.70
N VAL A 176 0.09 7.32 18.75
CA VAL A 176 0.13 6.43 17.60
C VAL A 176 -1.29 6.15 17.09
N PHE A 177 -1.46 6.11 15.78
CA PHE A 177 -2.73 5.85 15.12
C PHE A 177 -2.64 4.68 14.14
N ASN A 178 -3.73 3.93 14.02
CA ASN A 178 -3.97 3.05 12.91
C ASN A 178 -4.29 3.89 11.67
N ILE A 179 -3.56 3.69 10.57
CA ILE A 179 -3.77 4.45 9.32
C ILE A 179 -4.13 3.54 8.15
N ASN A 180 -4.82 4.10 7.16
CA ASN A 180 -5.16 3.35 5.95
C ASN A 180 -3.91 3.14 5.08
N ALA A 181 -3.60 1.88 4.76
CA ALA A 181 -2.40 1.53 4.01
C ALA A 181 -2.44 2.02 2.56
N ASP A 182 -3.61 2.06 1.89
CA ASP A 182 -3.73 2.44 0.49
C ASP A 182 -3.46 3.94 0.31
N THR A 183 -4.14 4.77 1.12
CA THR A 183 -3.92 6.23 1.10
C THR A 183 -2.52 6.61 1.58
N THR A 184 -1.94 5.85 2.50
CA THR A 184 -0.56 6.07 2.97
C THR A 184 0.46 5.75 1.88
N ALA A 185 0.29 4.65 1.15
CA ALA A 185 1.16 4.29 0.02
C ALA A 185 1.14 5.37 -1.07
N ALA A 186 -0.04 5.93 -1.37
CA ALA A 186 -0.16 7.03 -2.30
C ALA A 186 0.53 8.31 -1.81
N GLN A 187 0.42 8.63 -0.51
CA GLN A 187 1.14 9.78 0.07
C GLN A 187 2.66 9.60 0.01
N ILE A 188 3.17 8.38 0.26
CA ILE A 188 4.58 8.05 0.09
C ILE A 188 4.97 8.20 -1.38
N ALA A 189 4.21 7.62 -2.30
CA ALA A 189 4.48 7.69 -3.73
C ALA A 189 4.55 9.15 -4.21
N ARG A 190 3.57 9.96 -3.86
CA ARG A 190 3.51 11.38 -4.21
C ARG A 190 4.68 12.17 -3.64
N GLN A 191 4.94 12.08 -2.32
CA GLN A 191 5.94 12.91 -1.65
C GLN A 191 7.38 12.48 -1.96
N MET A 192 7.58 11.23 -2.38
CA MET A 192 8.86 10.71 -2.86
C MET A 192 9.01 10.78 -4.39
N SER A 193 8.05 11.36 -5.10
CA SER A 193 8.01 11.41 -6.57
C SER A 193 8.22 10.02 -7.19
N ALA A 194 7.51 9.01 -6.65
CA ALA A 194 7.62 7.66 -7.16
C ALA A 194 7.04 7.57 -8.57
N ARG A 195 7.77 6.93 -9.47
CA ARG A 195 7.33 6.72 -10.86
C ARG A 195 6.22 5.68 -10.96
N LEU A 196 6.09 4.78 -9.97
CA LEU A 196 5.14 3.68 -10.00
C LEU A 196 4.62 3.36 -8.60
N LEU A 197 3.29 3.31 -8.45
CA LEU A 197 2.60 2.79 -7.28
C LEU A 197 1.91 1.48 -7.65
N ILE A 198 2.27 0.38 -6.96
CA ILE A 198 1.71 -0.96 -7.22
C ILE A 198 0.83 -1.37 -6.04
N PHE A 199 -0.44 -1.65 -6.30
CA PHE A 199 -1.33 -2.33 -5.39
C PHE A 199 -1.32 -3.84 -5.68
N VAL A 200 -0.78 -4.61 -4.75
CA VAL A 200 -0.80 -6.08 -4.83
C VAL A 200 -2.13 -6.58 -4.31
N THR A 201 -2.87 -7.26 -5.15
CA THR A 201 -4.20 -7.81 -4.83
C THR A 201 -4.34 -9.24 -5.32
N SER A 202 -5.15 -10.05 -4.63
CA SER A 202 -5.42 -11.45 -5.03
C SER A 202 -6.13 -11.58 -6.39
N ILE A 203 -6.85 -10.53 -6.81
CA ILE A 203 -7.54 -10.48 -8.11
C ILE A 203 -6.58 -10.10 -9.24
N GLY A 204 -5.56 -9.29 -8.95
CA GLY A 204 -4.48 -8.97 -9.87
C GLY A 204 -4.84 -8.04 -11.03
N GLY A 205 -5.93 -7.29 -10.97
CA GLY A 205 -6.31 -6.34 -12.03
C GLY A 205 -7.76 -5.91 -11.98
N ILE A 206 -8.17 -5.12 -12.98
CA ILE A 206 -9.54 -4.72 -13.24
C ILE A 206 -10.06 -5.52 -14.43
N PHE A 207 -11.25 -6.09 -14.31
CA PHE A 207 -11.87 -6.97 -15.31
C PHE A 207 -13.25 -6.45 -15.70
N LYS A 208 -13.62 -6.67 -16.94
CA LYS A 208 -15.00 -6.52 -17.39
C LYS A 208 -15.90 -7.60 -16.76
N ASP A 209 -15.41 -8.85 -16.75
CA ASP A 209 -16.00 -9.97 -16.01
C ASP A 209 -14.90 -10.67 -15.20
N ILE A 210 -15.03 -10.68 -13.87
CA ILE A 210 -14.04 -11.29 -12.98
C ILE A 210 -13.88 -12.81 -13.18
N LYS A 211 -14.88 -13.46 -13.79
CA LYS A 211 -14.83 -14.89 -14.10
C LYS A 211 -14.09 -15.19 -15.41
N ASP A 212 -13.89 -14.18 -16.25
CA ASP A 212 -13.15 -14.30 -17.50
C ASP A 212 -11.78 -13.60 -17.39
N PRO A 213 -10.68 -14.34 -17.21
CA PRO A 213 -9.33 -13.76 -17.15
C PRO A 213 -8.92 -13.00 -18.42
N ALA A 214 -9.51 -13.30 -19.57
CA ALA A 214 -9.23 -12.61 -20.83
C ALA A 214 -9.90 -11.23 -20.90
N SER A 215 -10.90 -10.98 -20.06
CA SER A 215 -11.62 -9.70 -19.99
C SER A 215 -10.86 -8.61 -19.19
N ARG A 216 -9.63 -8.89 -18.71
CA ARG A 216 -8.83 -7.93 -17.96
C ARG A 216 -8.42 -6.75 -18.82
N PHE A 217 -8.62 -5.55 -18.29
CA PHE A 217 -8.03 -4.35 -18.86
C PHE A 217 -6.54 -4.31 -18.56
N THR A 218 -5.70 -4.21 -19.59
CA THR A 218 -4.26 -4.06 -19.44
C THR A 218 -3.89 -2.62 -19.09
N HIS A 219 -4.66 -1.65 -19.62
CA HIS A 219 -4.50 -0.23 -19.37
C HIS A 219 -5.87 0.44 -19.32
N LEU A 220 -6.03 1.39 -18.42
CA LEU A 220 -7.19 2.27 -18.29
C LEU A 220 -6.67 3.69 -18.00
N ASP A 221 -7.06 4.66 -18.83
CA ASP A 221 -6.96 6.07 -18.46
C ASP A 221 -8.16 6.47 -17.59
N ALA A 222 -8.03 7.60 -16.86
CA ALA A 222 -9.04 8.05 -15.92
C ALA A 222 -10.41 8.32 -16.58
N VAL A 223 -10.42 8.81 -17.83
CA VAL A 223 -11.65 9.11 -18.58
C VAL A 223 -12.35 7.82 -18.97
N THR A 224 -11.61 6.89 -19.58
CA THR A 224 -12.12 5.59 -20.01
C THR A 224 -12.61 4.76 -18.82
N ALA A 225 -11.89 4.82 -17.69
CA ALA A 225 -12.28 4.12 -16.47
C ALA A 225 -13.65 4.60 -15.94
N ARG A 226 -13.88 5.92 -15.89
CA ARG A 226 -15.20 6.49 -15.51
C ARG A 226 -16.29 6.11 -16.48
N GLN A 227 -16.03 6.23 -17.79
CA GLN A 227 -16.99 5.81 -18.81
C GLN A 227 -17.37 4.33 -18.69
N HIS A 228 -16.42 3.46 -18.36
CA HIS A 228 -16.70 2.03 -18.16
C HIS A 228 -17.55 1.76 -16.92
N ILE A 229 -17.43 2.57 -15.86
CA ILE A 229 -18.32 2.51 -14.69
C ILE A 229 -19.73 2.98 -15.10
N ASP A 230 -19.84 4.15 -15.73
CA ASP A 230 -21.13 4.74 -16.14
C ASP A 230 -21.92 3.86 -17.13
N ASN A 231 -21.20 3.21 -18.04
CA ASN A 231 -21.77 2.29 -19.05
C ASN A 231 -22.01 0.87 -18.50
N GLY A 232 -21.76 0.61 -17.21
CA GLY A 232 -21.96 -0.71 -16.61
C GLY A 232 -21.03 -1.80 -17.14
N ILE A 233 -19.88 -1.44 -17.70
CA ILE A 233 -18.82 -2.37 -18.12
C ILE A 233 -18.00 -2.81 -16.91
N ILE A 234 -17.63 -1.86 -16.03
CA ILE A 234 -17.03 -2.14 -14.72
C ILE A 234 -18.16 -2.14 -13.69
N VAL A 235 -18.34 -3.27 -13.00
CA VAL A 235 -19.47 -3.47 -12.09
C VAL A 235 -19.06 -4.04 -10.73
N GLY A 236 -19.95 -3.94 -9.76
CA GLY A 236 -19.84 -4.60 -8.45
C GLY A 236 -18.57 -4.20 -7.68
N GLY A 237 -17.84 -5.17 -7.15
CA GLY A 237 -16.66 -4.96 -6.32
C GLY A 237 -15.45 -4.37 -7.06
N MET A 238 -15.51 -4.22 -8.41
CA MET A 238 -14.46 -3.54 -9.17
C MET A 238 -14.60 -2.01 -9.09
N ILE A 239 -15.83 -1.49 -8.98
CA ILE A 239 -16.08 -0.04 -8.93
C ILE A 239 -15.28 0.63 -7.81
N PRO A 240 -15.36 0.22 -6.53
CA PRO A 240 -14.60 0.88 -5.46
C PRO A 240 -13.08 0.87 -5.69
N LYS A 241 -12.53 -0.17 -6.32
CA LYS A 241 -11.10 -0.26 -6.62
C LYS A 241 -10.67 0.74 -7.69
N VAL A 242 -11.50 0.90 -8.72
CA VAL A 242 -11.24 1.89 -9.77
C VAL A 242 -11.40 3.30 -9.23
N GLU A 243 -12.47 3.59 -8.50
CA GLU A 243 -12.70 4.90 -7.87
C GLU A 243 -11.56 5.28 -6.92
N GLU A 244 -11.06 4.33 -6.11
CA GLU A 244 -9.91 4.54 -5.24
C GLU A 244 -8.66 4.88 -6.06
N ALA A 245 -8.35 4.12 -7.10
CA ALA A 245 -7.22 4.41 -7.99
C ALA A 245 -7.35 5.78 -8.67
N LEU A 246 -8.54 6.13 -9.17
CA LEU A 246 -8.79 7.45 -9.77
C LEU A 246 -8.57 8.59 -8.78
N SER A 247 -9.08 8.45 -7.54
CA SER A 247 -8.85 9.43 -6.47
C SER A 247 -7.37 9.60 -6.13
N LEU A 248 -6.59 8.52 -6.20
CA LEU A 248 -5.14 8.57 -5.96
C LEU A 248 -4.39 9.25 -7.12
N LEU A 249 -4.80 9.04 -8.37
CA LEU A 249 -4.27 9.80 -9.53
C LEU A 249 -4.55 11.30 -9.38
N GLU A 250 -5.77 11.68 -8.98
CA GLU A 250 -6.13 13.09 -8.71
C GLU A 250 -5.28 13.70 -7.58
N SER A 251 -4.80 12.87 -6.65
CA SER A 251 -3.90 13.31 -5.58
C SER A 251 -2.44 13.52 -6.01
N GLY A 252 -2.10 13.28 -7.29
CA GLY A 252 -0.80 13.53 -7.87
C GLY A 252 0.14 12.32 -7.91
N VAL A 253 -0.41 11.11 -8.01
CA VAL A 253 0.34 9.89 -8.37
C VAL A 253 0.23 9.71 -9.88
N ASP A 254 1.34 9.60 -10.60
CA ASP A 254 1.33 9.58 -12.08
C ASP A 254 0.79 8.26 -12.64
N THR A 255 1.19 7.14 -12.05
CA THR A 255 0.90 5.80 -12.56
C THR A 255 0.61 4.83 -11.41
N ILE A 256 -0.52 4.17 -11.50
CA ILE A 256 -0.95 3.15 -10.55
C ILE A 256 -1.08 1.81 -11.29
N ALA A 257 -0.54 0.76 -10.69
CA ALA A 257 -0.73 -0.60 -11.17
C ALA A 257 -1.49 -1.43 -10.13
N ILE A 258 -2.44 -2.25 -10.60
CA ILE A 258 -3.06 -3.30 -9.80
C ILE A 258 -2.54 -4.61 -10.36
N ALA A 259 -1.84 -5.39 -9.54
CA ALA A 259 -1.15 -6.59 -10.00
C ALA A 259 -1.28 -7.75 -9.00
N ASP A 260 -1.13 -8.96 -9.53
CA ASP A 260 -0.96 -10.19 -8.77
C ASP A 260 0.54 -10.48 -8.63
N SER A 261 0.99 -10.85 -7.46
CA SER A 261 2.40 -11.17 -7.21
C SER A 261 2.80 -12.59 -7.64
N ARG A 262 1.87 -13.49 -7.88
CA ARG A 262 2.15 -14.89 -8.29
C ARG A 262 2.96 -14.99 -9.59
N ASP A 263 2.76 -14.04 -10.51
CA ASP A 263 3.68 -13.85 -11.64
C ASP A 263 4.92 -13.07 -11.14
N GLY A 264 6.04 -13.76 -10.96
CA GLY A 264 7.28 -13.18 -10.43
C GLY A 264 7.97 -12.16 -11.36
N GLN A 265 7.37 -11.81 -12.51
CA GLN A 265 7.84 -10.78 -13.45
C GLN A 265 6.82 -9.64 -13.64
N ALA A 266 5.65 -9.71 -12.98
CA ALA A 266 4.57 -8.76 -13.19
C ALA A 266 5.02 -7.31 -13.00
N PHE A 267 5.71 -6.99 -11.89
CA PHE A 267 6.10 -5.63 -11.57
C PHE A 267 7.18 -5.08 -12.52
N SER A 268 8.18 -5.90 -12.86
CA SER A 268 9.23 -5.50 -13.80
C SER A 268 8.69 -5.33 -15.23
N ASN A 269 7.74 -6.14 -15.65
CA ASN A 269 7.07 -5.99 -16.94
C ASN A 269 6.21 -4.71 -16.99
N ILE A 270 5.46 -4.41 -15.93
CA ILE A 270 4.72 -3.15 -15.76
C ILE A 270 5.69 -1.96 -15.84
N ALA A 271 6.76 -1.99 -15.06
CA ALA A 271 7.77 -0.94 -15.01
C ALA A 271 8.47 -0.68 -16.37
N ALA A 272 8.61 -1.72 -17.18
CA ALA A 272 9.22 -1.67 -18.50
C ALA A 272 8.20 -1.41 -19.65
N GLY A 273 6.91 -1.25 -19.35
CA GLY A 273 5.85 -1.10 -20.37
C GLY A 273 5.67 -2.35 -21.25
N LYS A 274 6.10 -3.52 -20.77
CA LYS A 274 5.96 -4.80 -21.49
C LYS A 274 4.59 -5.42 -21.20
N ARG A 275 4.23 -6.48 -21.96
CA ARG A 275 3.03 -7.27 -21.69
C ARG A 275 3.08 -7.83 -20.25
N HIS A 276 2.04 -7.58 -19.47
CA HIS A 276 1.95 -7.95 -18.06
C HIS A 276 0.58 -8.51 -17.67
N HIS A 277 0.52 -9.15 -16.52
CA HIS A 277 -0.68 -9.69 -15.91
C HIS A 277 -1.22 -8.76 -14.80
N GLY A 278 -1.42 -7.48 -15.12
CA GLY A 278 -1.98 -6.46 -14.25
C GLY A 278 -2.83 -5.46 -15.02
N THR A 279 -3.38 -4.46 -14.33
CA THR A 279 -4.01 -3.29 -14.93
C THR A 279 -3.22 -2.06 -14.57
N LEU A 280 -2.77 -1.31 -15.57
CA LEU A 280 -2.14 -0.01 -15.42
C LEU A 280 -3.22 1.07 -15.49
N ILE A 281 -3.21 2.02 -14.57
CA ILE A 281 -4.15 3.13 -14.52
C ILE A 281 -3.35 4.43 -14.53
N THR A 282 -3.67 5.32 -15.48
CA THR A 282 -2.99 6.60 -15.68
C THR A 282 -3.96 7.76 -15.70
N ALA A 283 -3.47 8.97 -15.48
CA ALA A 283 -4.29 10.18 -15.54
C ALA A 283 -4.77 10.49 -16.97
N HIS A 284 -3.93 10.15 -17.97
CA HIS A 284 -4.15 10.39 -19.40
C HIS A 284 -3.84 9.15 -20.21
#